data_4b92c50d0de7c9b0f5dda996e3906f02
#
_entry.id   4b92c50d0de7c9b0f5dda996e3906f02
#
_cell.length_a   1.000
_cell.length_b   1.000
_cell.length_c   1.000
_cell.angle_alpha   90.00
_cell.angle_beta   90.00
_cell.angle_gamma   90.00
#
_symmetry.space_group_name_H-M   'P 1'
#
loop_
_entity.id
_entity.type
_entity.pdbx_description
1 polymer ?
#
loop_
_entity_poly.entity_id
_entity_poly.type
_entity_poly.pdbx_seq_one_letter_code
_entity_poly.pdbx_strand_id
1 'polypeptide(L)'
;MSMKKISILVDVQNVYYTTKQAYGRNFDYNKFWSLVTHGREVVKAVAYAIERGDEKQRQFQNILKAIGFEVRLKPFIQRSDGSAKGDWDVGIALDAMEYAEISDTIILVSGDGDFDLLAQRIRTTKGATVEVYGVEMLTAVSLINSATQFIPIDSNLLMRWRPLTPKKLA
;
A
#
# COMPACT_ATOMS: atom_id res chain seq x y z
N MET A 1 -14.03 5.63 -25.84
CA MET A 1 -14.34 5.59 -24.39
C MET A 1 -13.13 6.06 -23.61
N SER A 2 -13.34 6.85 -22.59
CA SER A 2 -12.26 7.30 -21.73
C SER A 2 -11.79 6.15 -20.84
N MET A 3 -10.50 6.17 -20.50
CA MET A 3 -9.93 5.21 -19.56
C MET A 3 -10.50 5.44 -18.16
N LYS A 4 -10.66 4.37 -17.40
CA LYS A 4 -11.03 4.48 -15.99
C LYS A 4 -9.90 5.14 -15.21
N LYS A 5 -10.27 6.00 -14.27
CA LYS A 5 -9.32 6.75 -13.44
C LYS A 5 -9.13 6.05 -12.11
N ILE A 6 -7.88 5.88 -11.71
CA ILE A 6 -7.55 5.23 -10.45
C ILE A 6 -6.69 6.13 -9.58
N SER A 7 -6.85 5.98 -8.27
CA SER A 7 -5.92 6.52 -7.28
C SER A 7 -5.41 5.39 -6.41
N ILE A 8 -4.11 5.39 -6.16
CA ILE A 8 -3.42 4.30 -5.46
C ILE A 8 -2.87 4.86 -4.14
N LEU A 9 -3.20 4.18 -3.04
CA LEU A 9 -2.71 4.55 -1.71
C LEU A 9 -2.07 3.31 -1.08
N VAL A 10 -0.79 3.40 -0.76
CA VAL A 10 -0.03 2.27 -0.22
C VAL A 10 0.39 2.57 1.22
N ASP A 11 -0.06 1.73 2.14
CA ASP A 11 0.38 1.71 3.52
C ASP A 11 1.69 0.91 3.59
N VAL A 12 2.82 1.60 3.39
CA VAL A 12 4.12 0.96 3.20
C VAL A 12 4.50 0.09 4.40
N GLN A 13 4.24 0.58 5.61
CA GLN A 13 4.61 -0.16 6.83
C GLN A 13 3.83 -1.47 6.94
N ASN A 14 2.52 -1.41 6.73
CA ASN A 14 1.68 -2.62 6.78
C ASN A 14 2.10 -3.63 5.72
N VAL A 15 2.33 -3.18 4.50
CA VAL A 15 2.77 -4.05 3.40
C VAL A 15 4.11 -4.71 3.73
N TYR A 16 5.06 -3.94 4.24
CA TYR A 16 6.38 -4.46 4.61
C TYR A 16 6.27 -5.57 5.66
N TYR A 17 5.56 -5.31 6.75
CA TYR A 17 5.47 -6.29 7.84
C TYR A 17 4.69 -7.53 7.45
N THR A 18 3.59 -7.38 6.72
CA THR A 18 2.75 -8.52 6.35
C THR A 18 3.43 -9.43 5.32
N THR A 19 4.10 -8.85 4.32
CA THR A 19 4.82 -9.67 3.33
C THR A 19 6.03 -10.36 3.94
N LYS A 20 6.72 -9.70 4.86
CA LYS A 20 7.84 -10.34 5.59
C LYS A 20 7.36 -11.46 6.48
N GLN A 21 6.28 -11.23 7.23
CA GLN A 21 5.76 -12.24 8.14
C GLN A 21 5.24 -13.48 7.41
N ALA A 22 4.49 -13.28 6.33
CA ALA A 22 3.86 -14.38 5.62
C ALA A 22 4.81 -15.10 4.67
N TYR A 23 5.72 -14.38 4.02
CA TYR A 23 6.51 -14.92 2.91
C TYR A 23 8.02 -14.74 3.06
N GLY A 24 8.49 -13.89 3.99
CA GLY A 24 9.90 -13.56 4.10
C GLY A 24 10.45 -12.82 2.89
N ARG A 25 9.57 -12.16 2.13
CA ARG A 25 9.92 -11.49 0.86
C ARG A 25 9.35 -10.09 0.84
N ASN A 26 9.95 -9.23 0.04
CA ASN A 26 9.47 -7.87 -0.13
C ASN A 26 8.42 -7.77 -1.24
N PHE A 27 7.52 -6.82 -1.09
CA PHE A 27 6.53 -6.48 -2.12
C PHE A 27 7.24 -5.90 -3.35
N ASP A 28 6.85 -6.34 -4.54
CA ASP A 28 7.42 -5.85 -5.79
C ASP A 28 6.57 -4.70 -6.33
N TYR A 29 6.98 -3.48 -6.04
CA TYR A 29 6.23 -2.28 -6.43
C TYR A 29 6.19 -2.09 -7.94
N ASN A 30 7.22 -2.55 -8.67
CA ASN A 30 7.22 -2.46 -10.13
C ASN A 30 6.14 -3.37 -10.74
N LYS A 31 6.07 -4.60 -10.28
CA LYS A 31 5.05 -5.54 -10.75
C LYS A 31 3.64 -5.07 -10.40
N PHE A 32 3.48 -4.58 -9.17
CA PHE A 32 2.22 -4.02 -8.72
C PHE A 32 1.78 -2.85 -9.61
N TRP A 33 2.69 -1.90 -9.84
CA TRP A 33 2.41 -0.74 -10.68
C TRP A 33 1.96 -1.16 -12.08
N SER A 34 2.70 -2.08 -12.71
CA SER A 34 2.37 -2.56 -14.05
C SER A 34 0.99 -3.22 -14.08
N LEU A 35 0.66 -3.97 -13.04
CA LEU A 35 -0.62 -4.66 -12.96
C LEU A 35 -1.78 -3.68 -12.83
N VAL A 36 -1.71 -2.76 -11.87
CA VAL A 36 -2.85 -1.89 -11.54
C VAL A 36 -3.03 -0.75 -12.53
N THR A 37 -1.97 -0.32 -13.21
CA THR A 37 -2.07 0.79 -14.16
C THR A 37 -2.41 0.36 -15.58
N HIS A 38 -2.43 -0.94 -15.86
CA HIS A 38 -2.69 -1.45 -17.19
C HIS A 38 -4.09 -1.04 -17.67
N GLY A 39 -4.14 -0.25 -18.73
CA GLY A 39 -5.40 0.21 -19.31
C GLY A 39 -6.16 1.22 -18.46
N ARG A 40 -5.54 1.80 -17.47
CA ARG A 40 -6.20 2.77 -16.57
C ARG A 40 -5.34 4.03 -16.42
N GLU A 41 -6.00 5.16 -16.15
CA GLU A 41 -5.32 6.44 -15.95
C GLU A 41 -5.07 6.65 -14.45
N VAL A 42 -3.82 6.89 -14.08
CA VAL A 42 -3.45 7.17 -12.70
C VAL A 42 -3.66 8.66 -12.41
N VAL A 43 -4.58 8.97 -11.50
CA VAL A 43 -4.85 10.34 -11.07
C VAL A 43 -3.94 10.71 -9.90
N LYS A 44 -3.85 9.82 -8.93
CA LYS A 44 -2.98 9.96 -7.76
C LYS A 44 -2.34 8.62 -7.45
N ALA A 45 -1.10 8.65 -6.99
CA ALA A 45 -0.41 7.47 -6.49
C ALA A 45 0.48 7.91 -5.33
N VAL A 46 0.15 7.47 -4.12
CA VAL A 46 0.81 7.92 -2.91
C VAL A 46 1.27 6.72 -2.09
N ALA A 47 2.51 6.75 -1.66
CA ALA A 47 3.07 5.78 -0.74
C ALA A 47 3.32 6.49 0.59
N TYR A 48 2.75 5.95 1.66
CA TYR A 48 2.81 6.53 3.00
C TYR A 48 3.81 5.75 3.84
N ALA A 49 4.85 6.41 4.29
CA ALA A 49 5.94 5.76 5.01
C ALA A 49 6.34 6.56 6.25
N ILE A 50 7.11 5.91 7.12
CA ILE A 50 7.67 6.51 8.32
C ILE A 50 9.13 6.79 8.07
N GLU A 51 9.57 8.01 8.33
CA GLU A 51 10.97 8.38 8.10
C GLU A 51 11.86 7.81 9.22
N ARG A 52 12.88 7.07 8.83
CA ARG A 52 13.86 6.49 9.75
C ARG A 52 15.24 7.09 9.58
N GLY A 53 15.46 7.90 8.54
CA GLY A 53 16.70 8.63 8.32
C GLY A 53 17.87 7.81 7.83
N ASP A 54 17.68 6.55 7.45
CA ASP A 54 18.79 5.73 6.96
C ASP A 54 18.88 5.72 5.43
N GLU A 55 20.03 5.29 4.92
CA GLU A 55 20.32 5.30 3.49
C GLU A 55 19.47 4.31 2.71
N LYS A 56 19.20 3.14 3.28
CA LYS A 56 18.36 2.12 2.62
C LYS A 56 16.97 2.64 2.40
N GLN A 57 16.40 3.34 3.37
CA GLN A 57 15.08 3.93 3.23
C GLN A 57 15.09 5.01 2.16
N ARG A 58 16.13 5.80 2.09
CA ARG A 58 16.26 6.86 1.08
C ARG A 58 16.29 6.27 -0.32
N GLN A 59 17.06 5.20 -0.52
CA GLN A 59 17.10 4.47 -1.78
C GLN A 59 15.73 3.89 -2.15
N PHE A 60 15.04 3.32 -1.19
CA PHE A 60 13.69 2.79 -1.40
C PHE A 60 12.71 3.89 -1.82
N GLN A 61 12.77 5.03 -1.15
CA GLN A 61 11.94 6.19 -1.52
C GLN A 61 12.21 6.64 -2.96
N ASN A 62 13.48 6.66 -3.35
CA ASN A 62 13.87 7.05 -4.72
C ASN A 62 13.31 6.06 -5.75
N ILE A 63 13.31 4.76 -5.42
CA ILE A 63 12.73 3.73 -6.28
C ILE A 63 11.22 3.98 -6.45
N LEU A 64 10.51 4.26 -5.36
CA LEU A 64 9.08 4.54 -5.42
C LEU A 64 8.78 5.77 -6.27
N LYS A 65 9.56 6.83 -6.10
CA LYS A 65 9.40 8.05 -6.90
C LYS A 65 9.66 7.78 -8.38
N ALA A 66 10.67 6.98 -8.69
CA ALA A 66 11.01 6.63 -10.08
C ALA A 66 9.89 5.81 -10.74
N ILE A 67 9.18 4.99 -9.98
CA ILE A 67 8.04 4.22 -10.49
C ILE A 67 6.86 5.16 -10.82
N GLY A 68 6.62 6.17 -9.99
CA GLY A 68 5.53 7.11 -10.19
C GLY A 68 4.78 7.50 -8.92
N PHE A 69 5.23 7.05 -7.76
CA PHE A 69 4.59 7.38 -6.50
C PHE A 69 5.07 8.72 -5.95
N GLU A 70 4.14 9.48 -5.40
CA GLU A 70 4.47 10.52 -4.43
C GLU A 70 4.71 9.82 -3.10
N VAL A 71 5.81 10.15 -2.43
CA VAL A 71 6.14 9.56 -1.13
C VAL A 71 5.86 10.58 -0.04
N ARG A 72 5.02 10.21 0.92
CA ARG A 72 4.73 11.03 2.09
C ARG A 72 5.33 10.39 3.32
N LEU A 73 6.01 11.20 4.11
CA LEU A 73 6.76 10.72 5.27
C LEU A 73 6.24 11.37 6.54
N LYS A 74 6.16 10.57 7.60
CA LYS A 74 6.02 11.05 8.96
C LYS A 74 7.29 10.73 9.72
N PRO A 75 7.74 11.62 10.62
CA PRO A 75 8.87 11.28 11.47
C PRO A 75 8.50 10.13 12.41
N PHE A 76 9.48 9.28 12.69
CA PHE A 76 9.33 8.22 13.69
C PHE A 76 9.34 8.88 15.07
N ILE A 77 8.25 8.75 15.82
CA ILE A 77 8.13 9.31 17.17
C ILE A 77 7.98 8.17 18.15
N GLN A 78 8.96 8.01 19.04
CA GLN A 78 8.86 7.08 20.15
C GLN A 78 8.35 7.83 21.37
N ARG A 79 7.27 7.35 21.97
CA ARG A 79 6.69 7.96 23.15
C ARG A 79 7.44 7.55 24.41
N SER A 80 7.31 8.36 25.47
CA SER A 80 7.98 8.11 26.76
C SER A 80 7.55 6.80 27.41
N ASP A 81 6.39 6.26 27.06
CA ASP A 81 5.90 4.97 27.59
C ASP A 81 6.43 3.78 26.80
N GLY A 82 7.32 4.00 25.82
CA GLY A 82 7.89 2.95 24.98
C GLY A 82 7.08 2.65 23.73
N SER A 83 5.89 3.21 23.58
CA SER A 83 5.11 3.02 22.35
C SER A 83 5.62 3.91 21.23
N ALA A 84 5.42 3.48 19.99
CA ALA A 84 5.75 4.28 18.82
C ALA A 84 4.46 4.80 18.19
N LYS A 85 4.48 6.07 17.79
CA LYS A 85 3.39 6.65 17.02
C LYS A 85 3.90 6.86 15.61
N GLY A 86 3.25 6.23 14.63
CA GLY A 86 3.75 6.31 13.27
C GLY A 86 2.85 5.69 12.22
N ASP A 87 1.56 5.54 12.50
CA ASP A 87 0.67 5.08 11.44
C ASP A 87 0.12 6.26 10.64
N TRP A 88 -0.33 5.94 9.42
CA TRP A 88 -0.90 6.89 8.49
C TRP A 88 -2.41 6.71 8.34
N ASP A 89 -3.07 6.01 9.25
CA ASP A 89 -4.47 5.59 9.07
C ASP A 89 -5.39 6.79 8.78
N VAL A 90 -5.29 7.84 9.58
CA VAL A 90 -6.12 9.03 9.38
C VAL A 90 -5.75 9.74 8.08
N GLY A 91 -4.46 9.88 7.80
CA GLY A 91 -3.99 10.53 6.57
C GLY A 91 -4.44 9.79 5.32
N ILE A 92 -4.32 8.47 5.33
CA ILE A 92 -4.78 7.62 4.22
C ILE A 92 -6.30 7.76 4.05
N ALA A 93 -7.05 7.73 5.16
CA ALA A 93 -8.51 7.83 5.10
C ALA A 93 -8.95 9.16 4.50
N LEU A 94 -8.36 10.26 4.94
CA LEU A 94 -8.69 11.60 4.44
C LEU A 94 -8.37 11.72 2.94
N ASP A 95 -7.18 11.27 2.56
CA ASP A 95 -6.76 11.34 1.15
C ASP A 95 -7.63 10.45 0.27
N ALA A 96 -7.95 9.25 0.72
CA ALA A 96 -8.79 8.33 -0.05
C ALA A 96 -10.17 8.91 -0.30
N MET A 97 -10.78 9.54 0.70
CA MET A 97 -12.07 10.19 0.53
C MET A 97 -12.00 11.34 -0.47
N GLU A 98 -10.95 12.14 -0.40
CA GLU A 98 -10.73 13.23 -1.36
C GLU A 98 -10.52 12.70 -2.77
N TYR A 99 -9.64 11.71 -2.93
CA TYR A 99 -9.32 11.15 -4.25
C TYR A 99 -10.47 10.37 -4.86
N ALA A 100 -11.38 9.86 -4.04
CA ALA A 100 -12.57 9.17 -4.54
C ALA A 100 -13.49 10.10 -5.34
N GLU A 101 -13.40 11.41 -5.14
CA GLU A 101 -14.19 12.37 -5.89
C GLU A 101 -13.71 12.55 -7.34
N ILE A 102 -12.45 12.24 -7.59
CA ILE A 102 -11.81 12.42 -8.90
C ILE A 102 -11.37 11.11 -9.54
N SER A 103 -11.76 9.97 -8.96
CA SER A 103 -11.35 8.65 -9.42
C SER A 103 -12.55 7.72 -9.54
N ASP A 104 -12.49 6.80 -10.48
CA ASP A 104 -13.49 5.74 -10.60
C ASP A 104 -13.23 4.62 -9.59
N THR A 105 -11.96 4.40 -9.27
CA THR A 105 -11.53 3.32 -8.38
C THR A 105 -10.44 3.82 -7.43
N ILE A 106 -10.59 3.48 -6.17
CA ILE A 106 -9.54 3.65 -5.17
C ILE A 106 -8.87 2.29 -4.97
N ILE A 107 -7.55 2.26 -5.11
CA ILE A 107 -6.74 1.07 -4.84
C ILE A 107 -6.02 1.28 -3.53
N LEU A 108 -6.39 0.48 -2.53
CA LEU A 108 -5.81 0.55 -1.19
C LEU A 108 -4.95 -0.68 -0.96
N VAL A 109 -3.68 -0.46 -0.63
CA VAL A 109 -2.74 -1.56 -0.34
C VAL A 109 -2.47 -1.57 1.15
N SER A 110 -3.22 -2.37 1.88
CA SER A 110 -3.12 -2.55 3.33
C SER A 110 -4.03 -3.69 3.77
N GLY A 111 -3.67 -4.36 4.84
CA GLY A 111 -4.52 -5.37 5.48
C GLY A 111 -5.18 -4.88 6.77
N ASP A 112 -5.03 -3.60 7.09
CA ASP A 112 -5.52 -3.04 8.36
C ASP A 112 -7.04 -2.92 8.37
N GLY A 113 -7.67 -3.62 9.32
CA GLY A 113 -9.12 -3.63 9.47
C GLY A 113 -9.73 -2.28 9.80
N ASP A 114 -8.93 -1.34 10.29
CA ASP A 114 -9.40 0.01 10.57
C ASP A 114 -9.87 0.73 9.30
N PHE A 115 -9.51 0.23 8.13
CA PHE A 115 -9.96 0.78 6.85
C PHE A 115 -11.29 0.20 6.35
N ASP A 116 -11.92 -0.69 7.10
CA ASP A 116 -13.20 -1.29 6.67
C ASP A 116 -14.29 -0.23 6.47
N LEU A 117 -14.43 0.67 7.42
CA LEU A 117 -15.41 1.75 7.33
C LEU A 117 -15.08 2.71 6.17
N LEU A 118 -13.80 2.98 5.95
CA LEU A 118 -13.35 3.80 4.83
C LEU A 118 -13.82 3.22 3.50
N ALA A 119 -13.58 1.91 3.31
CA ALA A 119 -13.98 1.23 2.08
C ALA A 119 -15.51 1.32 1.87
N GLN A 120 -16.28 1.09 2.92
CA GLN A 120 -17.74 1.22 2.85
C GLN A 120 -18.17 2.64 2.48
N ARG A 121 -17.58 3.64 3.11
CA ARG A 121 -17.93 5.05 2.88
C ARG A 121 -17.60 5.49 1.47
N ILE A 122 -16.48 5.08 0.93
CA ILE A 122 -16.12 5.39 -0.45
C ILE A 122 -17.17 4.81 -1.40
N ARG A 123 -17.55 3.56 -1.19
CA ARG A 123 -18.52 2.89 -2.07
C ARG A 123 -19.90 3.51 -1.97
N THR A 124 -20.35 3.86 -0.78
CA THR A 124 -21.74 4.32 -0.55
C THR A 124 -21.91 5.81 -0.77
N THR A 125 -20.91 6.64 -0.43
CA THR A 125 -21.05 8.09 -0.52
C THR A 125 -20.41 8.69 -1.76
N LYS A 126 -19.38 8.05 -2.31
CA LYS A 126 -18.67 8.55 -3.49
C LYS A 126 -19.03 7.79 -4.76
N GLY A 127 -19.60 6.61 -4.64
CA GLY A 127 -19.93 5.77 -5.78
C GLY A 127 -18.71 5.20 -6.50
N ALA A 128 -17.53 5.31 -5.91
CA ALA A 128 -16.31 4.72 -6.48
C ALA A 128 -16.18 3.27 -6.04
N THR A 129 -15.45 2.48 -6.82
CA THR A 129 -15.11 1.12 -6.40
C THR A 129 -13.84 1.15 -5.57
N VAL A 130 -13.67 0.12 -4.72
CA VAL A 130 -12.50 -0.02 -3.86
C VAL A 130 -11.88 -1.37 -4.09
N GLU A 131 -10.65 -1.38 -4.59
CA GLU A 131 -9.84 -2.59 -4.72
C GLU A 131 -8.84 -2.60 -3.56
N VAL A 132 -8.85 -3.66 -2.77
CA VAL A 132 -7.92 -3.81 -1.65
C VAL A 132 -6.92 -4.90 -1.98
N TYR A 133 -5.64 -4.58 -1.84
CA TYR A 133 -4.53 -5.52 -1.97
C TYR A 133 -3.95 -5.76 -0.59
N GLY A 134 -3.87 -7.01 -0.19
CA GLY A 134 -3.30 -7.37 1.12
C GLY A 134 -2.87 -8.83 1.16
N VAL A 135 -2.07 -9.15 2.17
CA VAL A 135 -1.71 -10.54 2.46
C VAL A 135 -2.94 -11.18 3.11
N GLU A 136 -3.53 -12.18 2.45
CA GLU A 136 -4.86 -12.69 2.83
C GLU A 136 -4.92 -13.14 4.29
N MET A 137 -3.92 -13.90 4.74
CA MET A 137 -3.87 -14.39 6.12
C MET A 137 -3.75 -13.28 7.16
N LEU A 138 -3.25 -12.12 6.75
CA LEU A 138 -2.97 -10.98 7.63
C LEU A 138 -3.84 -9.78 7.31
N THR A 139 -4.90 -9.98 6.53
CA THR A 139 -5.88 -8.94 6.21
C THR A 139 -7.15 -9.22 7.01
N ALA A 140 -7.66 -8.18 7.67
CA ALA A 140 -8.89 -8.30 8.44
C ALA A 140 -10.05 -8.70 7.54
N VAL A 141 -10.85 -9.67 7.99
CA VAL A 141 -12.00 -10.16 7.24
C VAL A 141 -13.00 -9.03 6.98
N SER A 142 -13.17 -8.12 7.93
CA SER A 142 -14.07 -6.97 7.77
C SER A 142 -13.64 -6.09 6.60
N LEU A 143 -12.34 -5.92 6.38
CA LEU A 143 -11.83 -5.13 5.25
C LEU A 143 -12.06 -5.86 3.93
N ILE A 144 -11.79 -7.16 3.89
CA ILE A 144 -12.05 -7.99 2.70
C ILE A 144 -13.52 -7.87 2.29
N ASN A 145 -14.42 -7.96 3.26
CA ASN A 145 -15.86 -7.92 3.01
C ASN A 145 -16.35 -6.53 2.63
N SER A 146 -15.65 -5.49 3.03
CA SER A 146 -16.02 -4.09 2.74
C SER A 146 -15.54 -3.61 1.38
N ALA A 147 -14.54 -4.27 0.80
CA ALA A 147 -13.99 -3.91 -0.49
C ALA A 147 -14.94 -4.31 -1.62
N THR A 148 -14.87 -3.58 -2.75
CA THR A 148 -15.52 -4.03 -3.98
C THR A 148 -14.87 -5.32 -4.47
N GLN A 149 -13.53 -5.35 -4.40
CA GLN A 149 -12.75 -6.53 -4.76
C GLN A 149 -11.52 -6.61 -3.86
N PHE A 150 -11.23 -7.80 -3.36
CA PHE A 150 -10.00 -8.07 -2.65
C PHE A 150 -9.06 -8.89 -3.53
N ILE A 151 -7.83 -8.43 -3.68
CA ILE A 151 -6.80 -9.12 -4.46
C ILE A 151 -5.68 -9.51 -3.50
N PRO A 152 -5.43 -10.79 -3.28
CA PRO A 152 -4.36 -11.21 -2.38
C PRO A 152 -2.98 -10.88 -2.96
N ILE A 153 -2.09 -10.42 -2.09
CA ILE A 153 -0.67 -10.30 -2.40
C ILE A 153 -0.06 -11.69 -2.24
N ASP A 154 0.37 -12.25 -3.34
CA ASP A 154 1.01 -13.58 -3.37
C ASP A 154 2.34 -13.50 -4.11
N SER A 155 2.91 -14.65 -4.48
CA SER A 155 4.22 -14.71 -5.11
C SER A 155 4.31 -13.89 -6.41
N ASN A 156 3.17 -13.63 -7.07
CA ASN A 156 3.17 -12.83 -8.30
C ASN A 156 3.49 -11.36 -8.05
N LEU A 157 3.27 -10.88 -6.83
CA LEU A 157 3.51 -9.49 -6.46
C LEU A 157 4.67 -9.33 -5.48
N LEU A 158 5.46 -10.39 -5.30
CA LEU A 158 6.60 -10.38 -4.39
C LEU A 158 7.89 -10.45 -5.18
N MET A 159 8.93 -9.83 -4.63
CA MET A 159 10.26 -9.93 -5.21
C MET A 159 10.78 -11.36 -5.08
N ARG A 160 11.63 -11.77 -6.01
CA ARG A 160 12.20 -13.12 -5.97
C ARG A 160 12.97 -13.32 -4.68
N TRP A 161 12.74 -14.49 -4.06
CA TRP A 161 13.61 -14.94 -2.99
C TRP A 161 14.98 -15.24 -3.57
N ARG A 162 16.03 -14.68 -2.95
CA ARG A 162 17.40 -14.94 -3.38
C ARG A 162 18.13 -15.65 -2.25
N PRO A 163 18.50 -16.91 -2.44
CA PRO A 163 19.35 -17.58 -1.46
C PRO A 163 20.70 -16.86 -1.41
N LEU A 164 21.37 -16.91 -0.25
CA LEU A 164 22.72 -16.41 -0.14
C LEU A 164 23.60 -17.19 -1.09
N THR A 165 24.39 -16.48 -1.90
CA THR A 165 25.36 -17.13 -2.77
C THR A 165 26.53 -17.64 -1.94
N PRO A 166 27.27 -18.68 -2.39
CA PRO A 166 28.46 -19.15 -1.68
C PRO A 166 29.45 -18.02 -1.38
N LYS A 167 29.57 -17.05 -2.28
CA LYS A 167 30.43 -15.91 -2.10
C LYS A 167 30.03 -15.04 -0.91
N LYS A 168 28.75 -14.95 -0.60
CA LYS A 168 28.25 -14.19 0.54
C LYS A 168 28.33 -15.00 1.83
N LEU A 169 28.38 -16.29 1.73
CA LEU A 169 28.52 -17.21 2.87
C LEU A 169 29.97 -17.39 3.31
N ALA A 170 30.90 -17.12 2.43
CA ALA A 170 32.33 -17.23 2.70
C ALA A 170 32.86 -15.98 3.48
#